data_7167495a3d88ad3a513cbfb1f82c9eda
#
_entry.id   7167495a3d88ad3a513cbfb1f82c9eda
#
_cell.length_a   1.000
_cell.length_b   1.000
_cell.length_c   1.000
_cell.angle_alpha   90.00
_cell.angle_beta   90.00
_cell.angle_gamma   90.00
#
_symmetry.space_group_name_H-M   'P 1'
#
loop_
_entity.id
_entity.type
_entity.pdbx_description
1 polymer ?
#
loop_
_entity_poly.entity_id
_entity_poly.type
_entity_poly.pdbx_seq_one_letter_code
_entity_poly.pdbx_strand_id
1 'polypeptide(L)'
;MKLSIDRELDWFRKLAGEFSVFSGYDGYEIAQVELERGIKEELPGCEEKKRNRYATLKLTKNGKQMTMKLIRPKETVEQILGSRMEEAHPVKERSRMEKPETEGGEKQRWSAADIQNFTEAVGDTNSIHQGEQAIVPGLLMLETMLLECEKQEMVWKKIKMRFYKPVFASQPVWTTREGMEITARTKEEDVCWKMWLS
;
A
#
# COMPACT_ATOMS: atom_id res chain seq x y z
N MET A 1 12.16 25.74 -0.53
CA MET A 1 10.97 25.28 0.20
C MET A 1 10.76 23.76 0.11
N LYS A 2 11.83 22.95 -0.12
CA LYS A 2 11.79 21.47 -0.16
C LYS A 2 11.96 20.77 1.22
N LEU A 3 12.38 21.51 2.24
CA LEU A 3 12.73 20.96 3.57
C LEU A 3 11.54 20.71 4.51
N SER A 4 10.32 21.10 4.14
CA SER A 4 9.12 20.96 4.99
C SER A 4 8.43 19.62 4.80
N ILE A 5 8.36 19.10 3.58
CA ILE A 5 7.61 17.88 3.21
C ILE A 5 8.25 16.63 3.82
N ASP A 6 9.60 16.54 3.81
CA ASP A 6 10.30 15.38 4.38
C ASP A 6 10.13 15.25 5.91
N ARG A 7 9.84 16.35 6.62
CA ARG A 7 9.60 16.32 8.07
C ARG A 7 8.18 15.89 8.46
N GLU A 8 7.20 16.13 7.60
CA GLU A 8 5.79 15.86 7.93
C GLU A 8 5.45 14.36 7.90
N LEU A 9 6.13 13.56 7.09
CA LEU A 9 5.93 12.10 7.07
C LEU A 9 6.96 11.29 7.86
N ASP A 10 7.95 11.93 8.47
CA ASP A 10 8.93 11.26 9.33
C ASP A 10 8.25 10.45 10.47
N TRP A 11 7.13 10.97 10.99
CA TRP A 11 6.33 10.25 11.96
C TRP A 11 5.70 8.97 11.40
N PHE A 12 5.31 8.96 10.10
CA PHE A 12 4.70 7.79 9.47
C PHE A 12 5.74 6.67 9.30
N ARG A 13 6.92 6.98 8.78
CA ARG A 13 8.02 6.02 8.63
C ARG A 13 8.49 5.49 9.99
N LYS A 14 8.57 6.35 11.00
CA LYS A 14 8.85 5.92 12.39
C LYS A 14 7.79 4.96 12.92
N LEU A 15 6.52 5.26 12.69
CA LEU A 15 5.42 4.39 13.11
C LEU A 15 5.44 3.07 12.32
N ALA A 16 5.67 3.12 11.01
CA ALA A 16 5.80 1.95 10.15
C ALA A 16 6.98 1.08 10.56
N GLY A 17 8.13 1.68 10.87
CA GLY A 17 9.34 0.95 11.30
C GLY A 17 9.16 0.21 12.62
N GLU A 18 8.30 0.66 13.52
CA GLU A 18 7.99 -0.07 14.76
C GLU A 18 7.33 -1.44 14.52
N PHE A 19 6.72 -1.66 13.34
CA PHE A 19 6.19 -2.97 12.99
C PHE A 19 7.29 -4.01 12.71
N SER A 20 8.54 -3.62 12.53
CA SER A 20 9.69 -4.52 12.40
C SER A 20 9.93 -5.39 13.66
N VAL A 21 9.36 -5.01 14.81
CA VAL A 21 9.42 -5.84 16.04
C VAL A 21 8.59 -7.13 15.92
N PHE A 22 7.61 -7.15 15.00
CA PHE A 22 6.82 -8.34 14.74
C PHE A 22 7.58 -9.26 13.78
N SER A 23 7.89 -10.46 14.20
CA SER A 23 8.59 -11.46 13.41
C SER A 23 7.65 -12.54 12.87
N GLY A 24 8.09 -13.27 11.83
CA GLY A 24 7.35 -14.41 11.29
C GLY A 24 6.21 -14.03 10.35
N TYR A 25 6.32 -12.88 9.70
CA TYR A 25 5.37 -12.37 8.69
C TYR A 25 5.96 -12.34 7.28
N ASP A 26 7.08 -13.01 7.04
CA ASP A 26 7.59 -13.19 5.68
C ASP A 26 6.56 -13.89 4.79
N GLY A 27 6.36 -13.38 3.57
CA GLY A 27 5.33 -13.83 2.65
C GLY A 27 3.89 -13.43 3.00
N TYR A 28 3.67 -12.61 4.04
CA TYR A 28 2.37 -12.01 4.29
C TYR A 28 2.20 -10.71 3.50
N GLU A 29 0.98 -10.50 3.01
CA GLU A 29 0.56 -9.26 2.33
C GLU A 29 -0.36 -8.45 3.25
N ILE A 30 -0.30 -7.13 3.12
CA ILE A 30 -1.25 -6.24 3.79
C ILE A 30 -2.57 -6.26 3.03
N ALA A 31 -3.63 -6.79 3.64
CA ALA A 31 -4.97 -6.75 3.08
C ALA A 31 -5.70 -5.42 3.38
N GLN A 32 -5.37 -4.80 4.52
CA GLN A 32 -5.96 -3.53 4.96
C GLN A 32 -5.04 -2.83 5.94
N VAL A 33 -4.98 -1.51 5.84
CA VAL A 33 -4.39 -0.64 6.86
C VAL A 33 -5.40 0.42 7.29
N GLU A 34 -5.46 0.69 8.58
CA GLU A 34 -6.19 1.81 9.16
C GLU A 34 -5.21 2.69 9.93
N LEU A 35 -5.32 3.99 9.72
CA LEU A 35 -4.51 5.01 10.39
C LEU A 35 -5.43 6.04 11.02
N GLU A 36 -5.24 6.33 12.30
CA GLU A 36 -6.07 7.25 13.06
C GLU A 36 -5.20 8.24 13.84
N ARG A 37 -5.62 9.52 13.90
CA ARG A 37 -4.96 10.61 14.61
C ARG A 37 -5.84 11.08 15.78
N GLY A 38 -5.20 11.73 16.77
CA GLY A 38 -5.93 12.34 17.90
C GLY A 38 -6.48 11.31 18.88
N ILE A 39 -5.85 10.13 18.96
CA ILE A 39 -6.20 9.12 19.96
C ILE A 39 -5.69 9.57 21.33
N LYS A 40 -6.57 9.50 22.33
CA LYS A 40 -6.14 9.64 23.72
C LYS A 40 -5.32 8.42 24.10
N GLU A 41 -4.03 8.61 24.20
CA GLU A 41 -3.08 7.57 24.52
C GLU A 41 -3.05 7.40 26.04
N GLU A 42 -3.57 6.28 26.54
CA GLU A 42 -3.38 5.90 27.93
C GLU A 42 -1.98 5.31 28.15
N LEU A 43 -1.49 4.51 27.19
CA LEU A 43 -0.13 3.96 27.13
C LEU A 43 0.24 3.61 25.67
N PRO A 44 1.52 3.80 25.24
CA PRO A 44 1.99 3.25 23.99
C PRO A 44 1.76 1.74 23.99
N GLY A 45 1.12 1.23 22.96
CA GLY A 45 0.68 -0.17 22.91
C GLY A 45 0.98 -0.85 21.59
N CYS A 46 1.34 -2.12 21.70
CA CYS A 46 1.56 -3.02 20.58
C CYS A 46 0.71 -4.26 20.81
N GLU A 47 -0.23 -4.52 19.92
CA GLU A 47 -1.12 -5.68 20.00
C GLU A 47 -0.95 -6.55 18.76
N GLU A 48 -0.86 -7.86 18.97
CA GLU A 48 -0.82 -8.87 17.92
C GLU A 48 -1.95 -9.88 18.13
N LYS A 49 -2.71 -10.14 17.05
CA LYS A 49 -3.70 -11.22 17.01
C LYS A 49 -3.48 -12.05 15.75
N LYS A 50 -3.03 -13.29 15.88
CA LYS A 50 -2.78 -14.20 14.78
C LYS A 50 -3.77 -15.35 14.80
N ARG A 51 -4.38 -15.65 13.66
CA ARG A 51 -5.30 -16.79 13.50
C ARG A 51 -5.15 -17.38 12.10
N ASN A 52 -4.63 -18.61 12.03
CA ASN A 52 -4.36 -19.29 10.77
C ASN A 52 -3.44 -18.45 9.86
N ARG A 53 -3.95 -18.09 8.67
CA ARG A 53 -3.26 -17.27 7.68
C ARG A 53 -3.55 -15.76 7.81
N TYR A 54 -4.29 -15.34 8.82
CA TYR A 54 -4.62 -13.94 9.07
C TYR A 54 -3.93 -13.43 10.31
N ALA A 55 -3.49 -12.20 10.27
CA ALA A 55 -3.00 -11.50 11.44
C ALA A 55 -3.54 -10.08 11.50
N THR A 56 -3.69 -9.56 12.71
CA THR A 56 -3.97 -8.15 12.97
C THR A 56 -2.88 -7.63 13.88
N LEU A 57 -2.16 -6.62 13.41
CA LEU A 57 -1.13 -5.92 14.14
C LEU A 57 -1.64 -4.52 14.42
N LYS A 58 -1.54 -4.05 15.65
CA LYS A 58 -1.96 -2.72 16.06
C LYS A 58 -0.84 -2.07 16.84
N LEU A 59 -0.55 -0.83 16.50
CA LEU A 59 0.44 0.00 17.15
C LEU A 59 -0.16 1.36 17.49
N THR A 60 0.01 1.80 18.74
CA THR A 60 -0.41 3.14 19.21
C THR A 60 0.80 3.86 19.75
N LYS A 61 1.09 5.06 19.20
CA LYS A 61 2.23 5.88 19.61
C LYS A 61 1.98 7.37 19.31
N ASN A 62 2.24 8.23 20.27
CA ASN A 62 2.15 9.71 20.13
C ASN A 62 0.80 10.18 19.56
N GLY A 63 -0.30 9.67 20.12
CA GLY A 63 -1.66 10.05 19.71
C GLY A 63 -2.07 9.56 18.31
N LYS A 64 -1.31 8.64 17.72
CA LYS A 64 -1.59 7.99 16.43
C LYS A 64 -1.70 6.49 16.60
N GLN A 65 -2.61 5.89 15.85
CA GLN A 65 -2.79 4.44 15.83
C GLN A 65 -2.75 3.95 14.41
N MET A 66 -1.95 2.91 14.16
CA MET A 66 -1.97 2.14 12.92
C MET A 66 -2.39 0.71 13.21
N THR A 67 -3.36 0.23 12.44
CA THR A 67 -3.82 -1.16 12.48
C THR A 67 -3.65 -1.78 11.12
N MET A 68 -2.86 -2.86 11.01
CA MET A 68 -2.70 -3.65 9.80
C MET A 68 -3.41 -4.97 9.90
N LYS A 69 -4.14 -5.35 8.87
CA LYS A 69 -4.65 -6.71 8.67
C LYS A 69 -3.83 -7.38 7.60
N LEU A 70 -3.16 -8.45 7.97
CA LEU A 70 -2.28 -9.22 7.12
C LEU A 70 -2.96 -10.51 6.69
N ILE A 71 -2.64 -10.96 5.49
CA ILE A 71 -3.06 -12.26 4.97
C ILE A 71 -1.85 -12.97 4.38
N ARG A 72 -1.70 -14.26 4.70
CA ARG A 72 -0.79 -15.13 3.96
C ARG A 72 -1.55 -15.72 2.77
N PRO A 73 -1.17 -15.43 1.51
CA PRO A 73 -1.80 -16.00 0.33
C PRO A 73 -1.84 -17.53 0.38
N LYS A 74 -2.79 -18.14 -0.29
CA LYS A 74 -2.83 -19.61 -0.44
C LYS A 74 -1.78 -20.11 -1.43
N GLU A 75 -1.48 -19.28 -2.42
CA GLU A 75 -0.49 -19.52 -3.46
C GLU A 75 0.73 -18.65 -3.21
N THR A 76 1.92 -19.16 -3.49
CA THR A 76 3.14 -18.38 -3.43
C THR A 76 3.15 -17.37 -4.58
N VAL A 77 3.91 -16.27 -4.43
CA VAL A 77 4.10 -15.25 -5.48
C VAL A 77 4.58 -15.91 -6.79
N GLU A 78 5.39 -16.96 -6.70
CA GLU A 78 5.86 -17.75 -7.85
C GLU A 78 4.71 -18.45 -8.61
N GLN A 79 3.68 -18.94 -7.90
CA GLN A 79 2.50 -19.54 -8.53
C GLN A 79 1.60 -18.48 -9.19
N ILE A 80 1.48 -17.31 -8.58
CA ILE A 80 0.74 -16.17 -9.16
C ILE A 80 1.45 -15.68 -10.43
N LEU A 81 2.79 -15.67 -10.44
CA LEU A 81 3.60 -15.27 -11.59
C LEU A 81 3.59 -16.34 -12.68
N GLY A 82 3.67 -17.62 -12.31
CA GLY A 82 3.60 -18.75 -13.25
C GLY A 82 2.27 -18.80 -14.00
N SER A 83 1.15 -18.63 -13.32
CA SER A 83 -0.17 -18.58 -13.94
C SER A 83 -0.36 -17.39 -14.91
N ARG A 84 0.29 -16.24 -14.63
CA ARG A 84 0.28 -15.09 -15.55
C ARG A 84 1.12 -15.31 -16.81
N MET A 85 2.20 -16.07 -16.73
CA MET A 85 3.01 -16.40 -17.91
C MET A 85 2.31 -17.44 -18.82
N GLU A 86 1.50 -18.33 -18.25
CA GLU A 86 0.70 -19.29 -19.02
C GLU A 86 -0.54 -18.67 -19.68
N GLU A 87 -1.11 -17.62 -19.09
CA GLU A 87 -2.23 -16.86 -19.68
C GLU A 87 -1.81 -15.88 -20.79
N ALA A 88 -0.51 -15.72 -21.05
CA ALA A 88 -0.01 -14.99 -22.21
C ALA A 88 -0.19 -15.81 -23.51
N HIS A 89 -1.42 -16.29 -23.78
CA HIS A 89 -1.80 -16.72 -25.13
C HIS A 89 -1.75 -15.54 -26.08
N PRO A 90 -1.34 -15.74 -27.36
CA PRO A 90 -1.22 -14.66 -28.32
C PRO A 90 -2.59 -13.97 -28.44
N VAL A 91 -2.64 -12.76 -27.93
CA VAL A 91 -3.80 -11.88 -28.07
C VAL A 91 -4.04 -11.72 -29.56
N LYS A 92 -5.09 -12.35 -30.09
CA LYS A 92 -5.65 -11.96 -31.37
C LYS A 92 -5.84 -10.45 -31.32
N GLU A 93 -5.10 -9.74 -32.17
CA GLU A 93 -5.30 -8.32 -32.44
C GLU A 93 -6.76 -8.07 -32.81
N ARG A 94 -7.61 -7.95 -31.80
CA ARG A 94 -8.84 -7.19 -31.96
C ARG A 94 -8.40 -5.75 -31.91
N SER A 95 -8.55 -5.05 -33.01
CA SER A 95 -8.44 -3.60 -33.11
C SER A 95 -9.23 -2.97 -31.96
N ARG A 96 -8.56 -2.74 -30.86
CA ARG A 96 -9.10 -2.09 -29.69
C ARG A 96 -9.05 -0.59 -30.05
N MET A 97 -10.20 -0.02 -30.40
CA MET A 97 -10.36 1.40 -30.36
C MET A 97 -9.73 1.89 -29.06
N GLU A 98 -8.74 2.76 -29.17
CA GLU A 98 -8.19 3.46 -28.00
C GLU A 98 -9.37 4.08 -27.27
N LYS A 99 -9.78 3.45 -26.15
CA LYS A 99 -10.67 4.11 -25.21
C LYS A 99 -9.94 5.37 -24.75
N PRO A 100 -10.62 6.51 -24.68
CA PRO A 100 -10.00 7.73 -24.21
C PRO A 100 -9.32 7.43 -22.88
N GLU A 101 -8.08 7.90 -22.73
CA GLU A 101 -7.40 7.96 -21.43
C GLU A 101 -8.43 8.49 -20.45
N THR A 102 -8.61 7.77 -19.33
CA THR A 102 -9.59 8.15 -18.30
C THR A 102 -9.30 9.59 -17.90
N GLU A 103 -10.07 10.53 -18.44
CA GLU A 103 -9.90 11.96 -18.21
C GLU A 103 -9.98 12.19 -16.70
N GLY A 104 -8.84 12.57 -16.09
CA GLY A 104 -8.78 13.10 -14.74
C GLY A 104 -8.16 12.21 -13.64
N GLY A 105 -7.63 11.02 -13.96
CA GLY A 105 -6.93 10.20 -12.96
C GLY A 105 -5.45 10.59 -12.81
N GLU A 106 -4.95 10.71 -11.56
CA GLU A 106 -3.54 10.92 -11.30
C GLU A 106 -2.78 9.59 -11.42
N LYS A 107 -1.71 9.57 -12.22
CA LYS A 107 -0.90 8.37 -12.46
C LYS A 107 0.15 8.20 -11.38
N GLN A 108 0.12 7.07 -10.69
CA GLN A 108 1.10 6.68 -9.69
C GLN A 108 1.98 5.54 -10.22
N ARG A 109 3.25 5.52 -9.84
CA ARG A 109 4.21 4.49 -10.20
C ARG A 109 5.33 4.44 -9.18
N TRP A 110 5.73 3.26 -8.77
CA TRP A 110 6.85 3.04 -7.85
C TRP A 110 7.93 2.20 -8.53
N SER A 111 9.15 2.73 -8.59
CA SER A 111 10.30 1.99 -9.10
C SER A 111 10.81 0.98 -8.07
N ALA A 112 11.67 0.05 -8.49
CA ALA A 112 12.37 -0.84 -7.58
C ALA A 112 13.21 -0.07 -6.55
N ALA A 113 13.79 1.08 -6.94
CA ALA A 113 14.55 1.94 -6.04
C ALA A 113 13.65 2.59 -4.96
N ASP A 114 12.43 3.01 -5.31
CA ASP A 114 11.47 3.55 -4.34
C ASP A 114 11.09 2.48 -3.31
N ILE A 115 10.85 1.25 -3.77
CA ILE A 115 10.55 0.11 -2.91
C ILE A 115 11.71 -0.17 -1.96
N GLN A 116 12.93 -0.28 -2.50
CA GLN A 116 14.13 -0.54 -1.70
C GLN A 116 14.36 0.55 -0.66
N ASN A 117 14.32 1.83 -1.06
CA ASN A 117 14.51 2.97 -0.15
C ASN A 117 13.47 2.97 0.98
N PHE A 118 12.22 2.61 0.68
CA PHE A 118 11.18 2.53 1.69
C PHE A 118 11.40 1.36 2.64
N THR A 119 11.63 0.15 2.11
CA THR A 119 11.82 -1.06 2.94
C THR A 119 13.03 -0.95 3.85
N GLU A 120 14.15 -0.37 3.37
CA GLU A 120 15.32 -0.08 4.19
C GLU A 120 15.01 0.93 5.30
N ALA A 121 14.26 2.00 4.97
CA ALA A 121 13.93 3.06 5.94
C ALA A 121 13.00 2.58 7.08
N VAL A 122 12.13 1.59 6.81
CA VAL A 122 11.20 1.05 7.81
C VAL A 122 11.63 -0.31 8.37
N GLY A 123 12.74 -0.87 7.89
CA GLY A 123 13.24 -2.19 8.31
C GLY A 123 12.35 -3.35 7.85
N ASP A 124 11.64 -3.20 6.73
CA ASP A 124 10.81 -4.27 6.16
C ASP A 124 11.69 -5.26 5.37
N THR A 125 11.78 -6.48 5.88
CA THR A 125 12.59 -7.56 5.28
C THR A 125 11.76 -8.60 4.54
N ASN A 126 10.47 -8.33 4.28
CA ASN A 126 9.58 -9.26 3.60
C ASN A 126 10.06 -9.53 2.17
N SER A 127 10.31 -10.80 1.86
CA SER A 127 10.88 -11.25 0.59
C SER A 127 10.03 -10.89 -0.64
N ILE A 128 8.70 -10.68 -0.48
CA ILE A 128 7.81 -10.29 -1.58
C ILE A 128 8.13 -8.89 -2.16
N HIS A 129 8.89 -8.08 -1.43
CA HIS A 129 9.30 -6.73 -1.84
C HIS A 129 10.68 -6.71 -2.52
N GLN A 130 11.24 -7.87 -2.88
CA GLN A 130 12.58 -8.00 -3.44
C GLN A 130 12.55 -8.51 -4.89
N GLY A 131 13.60 -8.21 -5.65
CA GLY A 131 13.78 -8.69 -7.02
C GLY A 131 13.07 -7.87 -8.09
N GLU A 132 13.12 -8.36 -9.34
CA GLU A 132 12.59 -7.64 -10.51
C GLU A 132 11.07 -7.50 -10.50
N GLN A 133 10.38 -8.45 -9.88
CA GLN A 133 8.92 -8.48 -9.77
C GLN A 133 8.44 -8.15 -8.36
N ALA A 134 9.19 -7.32 -7.66
CA ALA A 134 8.84 -6.89 -6.31
C ALA A 134 7.42 -6.33 -6.26
N ILE A 135 6.66 -6.77 -5.26
CA ILE A 135 5.35 -6.19 -4.94
C ILE A 135 5.59 -4.88 -4.20
N VAL A 136 4.91 -3.82 -4.60
CA VAL A 136 4.96 -2.53 -3.92
C VAL A 136 4.39 -2.68 -2.50
N PRO A 137 5.14 -2.30 -1.44
CA PRO A 137 4.63 -2.35 -0.07
C PRO A 137 3.35 -1.53 0.10
N GLY A 138 2.34 -2.11 0.74
CA GLY A 138 1.09 -1.40 1.01
C GLY A 138 1.29 -0.11 1.81
N LEU A 139 2.28 -0.09 2.71
CA LEU A 139 2.63 1.12 3.47
C LEU A 139 3.31 2.19 2.60
N LEU A 140 4.09 1.83 1.58
CA LEU A 140 4.65 2.79 0.61
C LEU A 140 3.53 3.43 -0.22
N MET A 141 2.54 2.64 -0.66
CA MET A 141 1.36 3.18 -1.35
C MET A 141 0.58 4.15 -0.44
N LEU A 142 0.40 3.79 0.83
CA LEU A 142 -0.25 4.68 1.81
C LEU A 142 0.56 5.95 2.05
N GLU A 143 1.89 5.88 2.17
CA GLU A 143 2.77 7.05 2.31
C GLU A 143 2.60 8.01 1.13
N THR A 144 2.59 7.48 -0.10
CA THR A 144 2.37 8.28 -1.31
C THR A 144 1.03 9.01 -1.25
N MET A 145 -0.03 8.32 -0.82
CA MET A 145 -1.36 8.93 -0.69
C MET A 145 -1.45 9.95 0.44
N LEU A 146 -0.72 9.76 1.54
CA LEU A 146 -0.61 10.76 2.60
C LEU A 146 0.06 12.04 2.10
N LEU A 147 1.13 11.92 1.29
CA LEU A 147 1.77 13.08 0.64
C LEU A 147 0.80 13.82 -0.28
N GLU A 148 -0.01 13.10 -1.05
CA GLU A 148 -1.03 13.73 -1.91
C GLU A 148 -2.11 14.42 -1.07
N CYS A 149 -2.56 13.82 0.03
CA CYS A 149 -3.51 14.46 0.94
C CYS A 149 -2.94 15.76 1.52
N GLU A 150 -1.66 15.78 1.90
CA GLU A 150 -1.00 17.00 2.41
C GLU A 150 -0.85 18.07 1.34
N LYS A 151 -0.43 17.72 0.12
CA LYS A 151 -0.37 18.66 -1.01
C LYS A 151 -1.72 19.30 -1.33
N GLN A 152 -2.80 18.55 -1.17
CA GLN A 152 -4.17 18.99 -1.40
C GLN A 152 -4.83 19.61 -0.16
N GLU A 153 -4.08 19.79 0.93
CA GLU A 153 -4.55 20.35 2.22
C GLU A 153 -5.78 19.60 2.78
N MET A 154 -5.85 18.27 2.53
CA MET A 154 -6.96 17.45 2.97
C MET A 154 -6.89 17.18 4.48
N VAL A 155 -7.91 17.61 5.21
CA VAL A 155 -8.04 17.30 6.64
C VAL A 155 -8.69 15.93 6.80
N TRP A 156 -8.05 15.08 7.61
CA TRP A 156 -8.59 13.77 7.95
C TRP A 156 -8.26 13.41 9.41
N LYS A 157 -9.14 12.63 10.03
CA LYS A 157 -8.92 12.05 11.35
C LYS A 157 -8.59 10.56 11.26
N LYS A 158 -9.24 9.87 10.32
CA LYS A 158 -9.04 8.45 10.07
C LYS A 158 -8.88 8.19 8.57
N ILE A 159 -7.93 7.33 8.24
CA ILE A 159 -7.75 6.76 6.91
C ILE A 159 -7.92 5.25 7.01
N LYS A 160 -8.63 4.67 6.05
CA LYS A 160 -8.70 3.24 5.84
C LYS A 160 -8.33 2.95 4.40
N MET A 161 -7.31 2.09 4.20
CA MET A 161 -6.90 1.65 2.86
C MET A 161 -7.01 0.15 2.77
N ARG A 162 -7.64 -0.35 1.71
CA ARG A 162 -7.87 -1.77 1.49
C ARG A 162 -7.27 -2.18 0.16
N PHE A 163 -6.52 -3.29 0.16
CA PHE A 163 -5.81 -3.82 -0.99
C PHE A 163 -6.56 -5.03 -1.54
N TYR A 164 -6.69 -5.10 -2.86
CA TYR A 164 -7.45 -6.14 -3.58
C TYR A 164 -6.57 -6.94 -4.53
N LYS A 165 -5.61 -6.26 -5.19
CA LYS A 165 -4.65 -6.89 -6.09
C LYS A 165 -3.25 -6.32 -5.81
N PRO A 166 -2.19 -7.13 -5.93
CA PRO A 166 -0.83 -6.63 -5.83
C PRO A 166 -0.55 -5.61 -6.95
N VAL A 167 0.27 -4.63 -6.63
CA VAL A 167 0.88 -3.70 -7.59
C VAL A 167 2.36 -4.06 -7.65
N PHE A 168 2.88 -4.25 -8.86
CA PHE A 168 4.29 -4.61 -9.05
C PHE A 168 5.16 -3.38 -9.30
N ALA A 169 6.47 -3.53 -9.04
CA ALA A 169 7.44 -2.51 -9.35
C ALA A 169 7.27 -2.00 -10.79
N SER A 170 7.30 -0.69 -10.95
CA SER A 170 7.14 0.00 -12.24
C SER A 170 5.78 -0.16 -12.94
N GLN A 171 4.83 -0.89 -12.36
CA GLN A 171 3.46 -0.98 -12.87
C GLN A 171 2.73 0.35 -12.62
N PRO A 172 2.16 1.00 -13.65
CA PRO A 172 1.37 2.20 -13.46
C PRO A 172 -0.03 1.84 -12.91
N VAL A 173 -0.53 2.67 -12.01
CA VAL A 173 -1.92 2.67 -11.56
C VAL A 173 -2.47 4.09 -11.66
N TRP A 174 -3.75 4.23 -11.88
CA TRP A 174 -4.45 5.51 -11.98
C TRP A 174 -5.38 5.65 -10.79
N THR A 175 -5.31 6.80 -10.13
CA THR A 175 -6.17 7.11 -8.99
C THR A 175 -7.30 8.04 -9.42
N THR A 176 -8.51 7.71 -9.05
CA THR A 176 -9.69 8.56 -9.18
C THR A 176 -10.26 8.85 -7.80
N ARG A 177 -10.80 10.06 -7.61
CA ARG A 177 -11.37 10.48 -6.34
C ARG A 177 -12.84 10.82 -6.50
N GLU A 178 -13.66 10.26 -5.60
CA GLU A 178 -15.09 10.55 -5.47
C GLU A 178 -15.38 10.92 -4.01
N GLY A 179 -15.51 12.21 -3.75
CA GLY A 179 -15.67 12.73 -2.39
C GLY A 179 -14.48 12.38 -1.48
N MET A 180 -14.70 11.54 -0.49
CA MET A 180 -13.69 11.07 0.46
C MET A 180 -13.18 9.65 0.14
N GLU A 181 -13.56 9.06 -0.98
CA GLU A 181 -13.05 7.78 -1.48
C GLU A 181 -12.06 8.02 -2.62
N ILE A 182 -10.92 7.33 -2.57
CA ILE A 182 -9.92 7.29 -3.64
C ILE A 182 -9.79 5.83 -4.07
N THR A 183 -9.91 5.58 -5.37
CA THR A 183 -9.78 4.24 -5.97
C THR A 183 -8.60 4.22 -6.93
N ALA A 184 -7.72 3.23 -6.80
CA ALA A 184 -6.65 2.98 -7.76
C ALA A 184 -6.96 1.77 -8.64
N ARG A 185 -6.70 1.91 -9.95
CA ARG A 185 -6.93 0.88 -10.95
C ARG A 185 -5.73 0.71 -11.86
N THR A 186 -5.57 -0.50 -12.41
CA THR A 186 -4.67 -0.75 -13.53
C THR A 186 -5.25 -0.20 -14.83
N LYS A 187 -4.46 -0.28 -15.91
CA LYS A 187 -4.94 0.04 -17.28
C LYS A 187 -6.11 -0.86 -17.72
N GLU A 188 -6.18 -2.07 -17.20
CA GLU A 188 -7.24 -3.05 -17.46
C GLU A 188 -8.49 -2.84 -16.57
N GLU A 189 -8.57 -1.70 -15.87
CA GLU A 189 -9.66 -1.33 -14.95
C GLU A 189 -9.77 -2.21 -13.68
N ASP A 190 -8.77 -3.04 -13.41
CA ASP A 190 -8.71 -3.81 -12.18
C ASP A 190 -8.45 -2.92 -10.96
N VAL A 191 -9.29 -3.03 -9.95
CA VAL A 191 -9.09 -2.30 -8.70
C VAL A 191 -7.92 -2.91 -7.92
N CYS A 192 -6.86 -2.10 -7.74
CA CYS A 192 -5.71 -2.48 -6.92
C CYS A 192 -5.95 -2.19 -5.45
N TRP A 193 -6.44 -1.00 -5.14
CA TRP A 193 -6.78 -0.59 -3.79
C TRP A 193 -7.83 0.52 -3.76
N LYS A 194 -8.43 0.69 -2.58
CA LYS A 194 -9.32 1.80 -2.26
C LYS A 194 -8.92 2.42 -0.92
N MET A 195 -9.03 3.73 -0.83
CA MET A 195 -8.78 4.50 0.39
C MET A 195 -9.98 5.36 0.73
N TRP A 196 -10.33 5.42 1.99
CA TRP A 196 -11.39 6.27 2.55
C TRP A 196 -10.81 7.16 3.62
N LEU A 197 -11.20 8.44 3.57
CA LEU A 197 -10.86 9.45 4.56
C LEU A 197 -12.11 9.82 5.38
N SER A 198 -11.93 10.11 6.67
CA SER A 198 -13.01 10.59 7.56
C SER A 198 -12.47 11.42 8.73
#